data_be73d837ad2abf9e0d6c4244f249db9c
#
_entry.id   be73d837ad2abf9e0d6c4244f249db9c
#
_cell.length_a   1.000
_cell.length_b   1.000
_cell.length_c   1.000
_cell.angle_alpha   90.00
_cell.angle_beta   90.00
_cell.angle_gamma   90.00
#
_symmetry.space_group_name_H-M   'P 1'
#
loop_
_entity.id
_entity.type
_entity.pdbx_description
1 polymer ?
#
loop_
_entity_poly.entity_id
_entity_poly.type
_entity_poly.pdbx_seq_one_letter_code
_entity_poly.pdbx_strand_id
1 'polypeptide(L)'
;MKLRPRDVISYEGHDYVVEGVLTYKLNGKSQALARAVDDEKVLWVEPMVGDSDDRVVVFREVQDLTLGTPPPTTIAYRSGSYVPRFSGNAQVTVDGLIADRPAGACDVWRYRAAGDLYLQIERWPHKTVTLAGESVHKDMLEILPAP
;
A
#
# COMPACT_ATOMS: atom_id res chain seq x y z
N MET A 1 -11.74 8.40 -5.14
CA MET A 1 -11.31 7.41 -6.17
C MET A 1 -11.51 6.01 -5.63
N LYS A 2 -12.09 5.13 -6.41
CA LYS A 2 -12.22 3.72 -6.06
C LYS A 2 -11.60 2.87 -7.16
N LEU A 3 -10.62 2.04 -6.81
CA LEU A 3 -9.97 1.13 -7.74
C LEU A 3 -10.62 -0.24 -7.67
N ARG A 4 -10.69 -0.91 -8.82
CA ARG A 4 -11.31 -2.22 -8.96
C ARG A 4 -10.41 -3.15 -9.77
N PRO A 5 -10.55 -4.47 -9.60
CA PRO A 5 -9.81 -5.41 -10.44
C PRO A 5 -10.07 -5.12 -11.93
N ARG A 6 -9.02 -5.22 -12.72
CA ARG A 6 -8.96 -4.97 -14.17
C ARG A 6 -8.95 -3.50 -14.58
N ASP A 7 -9.08 -2.56 -13.65
CA ASP A 7 -8.77 -1.16 -13.95
C ASP A 7 -7.32 -1.05 -14.41
N VAL A 8 -7.01 -0.07 -15.25
CA VAL A 8 -5.64 0.22 -15.67
C VAL A 8 -5.21 1.53 -15.06
N ILE A 9 -4.04 1.52 -14.44
CA ILE A 9 -3.42 2.71 -13.86
C ILE A 9 -2.21 3.08 -14.71
N SER A 10 -2.25 4.25 -15.34
CA SER A 10 -1.08 4.79 -16.03
C SER A 10 -0.31 5.69 -15.07
N TYR A 11 0.96 5.36 -14.84
CA TYR A 11 1.82 6.08 -13.90
C TYR A 11 3.26 6.03 -14.38
N GLU A 12 3.90 7.19 -14.48
CA GLU A 12 5.30 7.33 -14.91
C GLU A 12 5.62 6.60 -16.23
N GLY A 13 4.70 6.70 -17.19
CA GLY A 13 4.90 6.11 -18.52
C GLY A 13 4.63 4.61 -18.63
N HIS A 14 4.10 3.98 -17.59
CA HIS A 14 3.73 2.56 -17.58
C HIS A 14 2.25 2.39 -17.32
N ASP A 15 1.67 1.36 -17.93
CA ASP A 15 0.28 0.97 -17.70
C ASP A 15 0.24 -0.27 -16.84
N TYR A 16 -0.34 -0.15 -15.64
CA TYR A 16 -0.45 -1.23 -14.68
C TYR A 16 -1.89 -1.71 -14.62
N VAL A 17 -2.10 -3.02 -14.64
CA VAL A 17 -3.42 -3.61 -14.51
C VAL A 17 -3.66 -4.00 -13.06
N VAL A 18 -4.77 -3.54 -12.49
CA VAL A 18 -5.14 -3.91 -11.12
C VAL A 18 -5.55 -5.38 -11.09
N GLU A 19 -4.81 -6.18 -10.32
CA GLU A 19 -5.11 -7.60 -10.12
C GLU A 19 -6.15 -7.80 -9.03
N GLY A 20 -6.02 -7.02 -7.97
CA GLY A 20 -6.91 -7.13 -6.83
C GLY A 20 -6.78 -5.95 -5.90
N VAL A 21 -7.73 -5.85 -4.98
CA VAL A 21 -7.76 -4.80 -3.97
C VAL A 21 -7.91 -5.44 -2.60
N LEU A 22 -6.97 -5.12 -1.71
CA LEU A 22 -7.06 -5.49 -0.30
C LEU A 22 -7.77 -4.38 0.46
N THR A 23 -8.73 -4.73 1.29
CA THR A 23 -9.36 -3.80 2.21
C THR A 23 -9.02 -4.22 3.63
N TYR A 24 -8.38 -3.33 4.36
CA TYR A 24 -7.94 -3.54 5.74
C TYR A 24 -8.94 -2.82 6.66
N LYS A 25 -9.53 -3.56 7.59
CA LYS A 25 -10.36 -2.97 8.64
C LYS A 25 -9.57 -2.96 9.94
N LEU A 26 -9.30 -1.77 10.44
CA LEU A 26 -8.45 -1.54 11.60
C LEU A 26 -9.04 -0.42 12.45
N ASN A 27 -9.34 -0.69 13.72
CA ASN A 27 -9.85 0.29 14.66
C ASN A 27 -11.08 1.05 14.14
N GLY A 28 -12.00 0.34 13.48
CA GLY A 28 -13.23 0.93 12.93
C GLY A 28 -13.04 1.73 11.64
N LYS A 29 -11.82 1.79 11.11
CA LYS A 29 -11.51 2.46 9.85
C LYS A 29 -11.16 1.45 8.77
N SER A 30 -11.37 1.83 7.52
CA SER A 30 -11.02 1.01 6.36
C SER A 30 -9.94 1.68 5.55
N GLN A 31 -9.02 0.87 5.05
CA GLN A 31 -7.94 1.28 4.16
C GLN A 31 -7.90 0.31 2.99
N ALA A 32 -7.75 0.82 1.78
CA ALA A 32 -7.67 -0.03 0.60
C ALA A 32 -6.29 0.10 -0.05
N LEU A 33 -5.74 -1.03 -0.48
CA LEU A 33 -4.52 -1.08 -1.28
C LEU A 33 -4.78 -1.91 -2.53
N ALA A 34 -4.62 -1.30 -3.70
CA ALA A 34 -4.75 -1.99 -4.97
C ALA A 34 -3.38 -2.48 -5.44
N ARG A 35 -3.29 -3.74 -5.80
CA ARG A 35 -2.09 -4.30 -6.43
C ARG A 35 -2.23 -4.21 -7.94
N ALA A 36 -1.32 -3.47 -8.57
CA ALA A 36 -1.34 -3.28 -10.01
C ALA A 36 0.00 -3.72 -10.61
N VAL A 37 -0.04 -4.35 -11.77
CA VAL A 37 1.13 -4.98 -12.39
C VAL A 37 1.31 -4.55 -13.83
N ASP A 38 2.57 -4.40 -14.23
CA ASP A 38 3.02 -4.22 -15.61
C ASP A 38 4.24 -5.14 -15.78
N ASP A 39 4.02 -6.32 -16.36
CA ASP A 39 5.02 -7.39 -16.43
C ASP A 39 5.59 -7.72 -15.05
N GLU A 40 6.87 -7.41 -14.82
CA GLU A 40 7.55 -7.68 -13.54
C GLU A 40 7.41 -6.54 -12.53
N LYS A 41 6.90 -5.38 -12.97
CA LYS A 41 6.74 -4.22 -12.10
C LYS A 41 5.43 -4.30 -11.35
N VAL A 42 5.47 -4.02 -10.05
CA VAL A 42 4.31 -4.05 -9.18
C VAL A 42 4.21 -2.74 -8.42
N LEU A 43 3.01 -2.16 -8.43
CA LEU A 43 2.67 -1.04 -7.58
C LEU A 43 1.55 -1.44 -6.62
N TRP A 44 1.59 -0.83 -5.44
CA TRP A 44 0.48 -0.89 -4.51
C TRP A 44 -0.03 0.54 -4.33
N VAL A 45 -1.29 0.78 -4.64
CA VAL A 45 -1.86 2.13 -4.63
C VAL A 45 -2.92 2.24 -3.55
N GLU A 46 -2.72 3.21 -2.65
CA GLU A 46 -3.72 3.58 -1.66
C GLU A 46 -4.44 4.83 -2.17
N PRO A 47 -5.73 4.72 -2.54
CA PRO A 47 -6.42 5.80 -3.25
C PRO A 47 -6.79 7.01 -2.40
N MET A 48 -6.67 6.93 -1.07
CA MET A 48 -6.97 8.06 -0.21
C MET A 48 -5.94 8.13 0.91
N VAL A 49 -5.52 9.36 1.25
CA VAL A 49 -4.57 9.61 2.33
C VAL A 49 -5.24 10.51 3.36
N GLY A 50 -5.55 9.94 4.53
CA GLY A 50 -6.26 10.68 5.59
C GLY A 50 -7.61 11.19 5.10
N ASP A 51 -7.86 12.47 5.30
CA ASP A 51 -9.12 13.12 4.89
C ASP A 51 -9.02 13.73 3.48
N SER A 52 -7.88 13.60 2.81
CA SER A 52 -7.67 14.17 1.49
C SER A 52 -8.10 13.17 0.41
N ASP A 53 -8.93 13.62 -0.54
CA ASP A 53 -9.34 12.82 -1.69
C ASP A 53 -8.57 13.18 -2.96
N ASP A 54 -7.63 14.13 -2.90
CA ASP A 54 -6.84 14.56 -4.04
C ASP A 54 -5.42 14.00 -4.06
N ARG A 55 -5.08 13.16 -3.08
CA ARG A 55 -3.78 12.51 -3.00
C ARG A 55 -3.92 11.00 -2.91
N VAL A 56 -2.88 10.30 -3.37
CA VAL A 56 -2.77 8.85 -3.28
C VAL A 56 -1.38 8.51 -2.78
N VAL A 57 -1.21 7.34 -2.17
CA VAL A 57 0.12 6.83 -1.86
C VAL A 57 0.44 5.71 -2.85
N VAL A 58 1.60 5.82 -3.48
CA VAL A 58 2.11 4.78 -4.38
C VAL A 58 3.23 4.07 -3.65
N PHE A 59 3.03 2.79 -3.36
CA PHE A 59 3.98 1.94 -2.66
C PHE A 59 4.62 0.93 -3.60
N ARG A 60 5.85 0.55 -3.25
CA ARG A 60 6.53 -0.62 -3.81
C ARG A 60 7.01 -1.50 -2.67
N GLU A 61 6.95 -2.81 -2.85
CA GLU A 61 7.55 -3.74 -1.90
C GLU A 61 9.06 -3.63 -2.00
N VAL A 62 9.73 -3.49 -0.85
CA VAL A 62 11.18 -3.35 -0.79
C VAL A 62 11.79 -4.54 -0.09
N GLN A 63 12.98 -4.95 -0.54
CA GLN A 63 13.71 -6.11 -0.02
C GLN A 63 14.96 -5.70 0.78
N ASP A 64 15.35 -4.43 0.69
CA ASP A 64 16.57 -3.91 1.32
C ASP A 64 16.32 -3.35 2.74
N LEU A 65 15.14 -3.57 3.29
CA LEU A 65 14.81 -3.21 4.67
C LEU A 65 14.16 -4.41 5.34
N THR A 66 14.89 -5.03 6.26
CA THR A 66 14.38 -6.16 7.04
C THR A 66 14.23 -5.71 8.50
N LEU A 67 13.03 -5.84 9.02
CA LEU A 67 12.69 -5.41 10.37
C LEU A 67 12.11 -6.58 11.15
N GLY A 68 12.39 -6.61 12.46
CA GLY A 68 11.70 -7.52 13.37
C GLY A 68 10.24 -7.09 13.55
N THR A 69 9.43 -7.95 14.14
CA THR A 69 8.04 -7.65 14.49
C THR A 69 7.80 -7.88 15.97
N PRO A 70 7.36 -6.85 16.72
CA PRO A 70 7.02 -5.51 16.20
C PRO A 70 8.26 -4.77 15.73
N PRO A 71 8.12 -3.90 14.71
CA PRO A 71 9.25 -3.09 14.26
C PRO A 71 9.57 -1.98 15.25
N PRO A 72 10.76 -1.37 15.17
CA PRO A 72 11.13 -0.28 16.09
C PRO A 72 10.22 0.93 15.95
N THR A 73 10.17 1.77 16.99
CA THR A 73 9.35 2.98 16.99
C THR A 73 9.88 4.06 16.06
N THR A 74 11.17 4.02 15.72
CA THR A 74 11.78 4.95 14.76
C THR A 74 12.58 4.14 13.76
N ILE A 75 12.41 4.45 12.49
CA ILE A 75 13.06 3.72 11.40
C ILE A 75 13.80 4.72 10.53
N ALA A 76 15.12 4.53 10.37
CA ALA A 76 15.90 5.24 9.37
C ALA A 76 15.99 4.37 8.13
N TYR A 77 15.54 4.89 6.99
CA TYR A 77 15.57 4.16 5.74
C TYR A 77 15.82 5.14 4.59
N ARG A 78 16.89 4.90 3.83
CA ARG A 78 17.35 5.81 2.77
C ARG A 78 17.50 7.22 3.35
N SER A 79 16.86 8.24 2.77
CA SER A 79 16.94 9.62 3.25
C SER A 79 15.88 9.97 4.30
N GLY A 80 15.02 9.04 4.68
CA GLY A 80 13.89 9.28 5.57
C GLY A 80 14.15 8.86 7.00
N SER A 81 13.58 9.62 7.93
CA SER A 81 13.46 9.24 9.33
C SER A 81 11.97 9.06 9.60
N TYR A 82 11.56 7.83 9.84
CA TYR A 82 10.14 7.46 9.89
C TYR A 82 9.66 7.34 11.32
N VAL A 83 8.49 7.91 11.58
CA VAL A 83 7.82 7.84 12.88
C VAL A 83 6.46 7.18 12.73
N PRO A 84 5.95 6.50 13.78
CA PRO A 84 4.68 5.77 13.70
C PRO A 84 3.49 6.69 13.44
N ARG A 85 2.54 6.19 12.64
CA ARG A 85 1.26 6.82 12.41
C ARG A 85 0.12 6.02 13.03
N PHE A 86 0.09 4.72 12.78
CA PHE A 86 -0.86 3.81 13.40
C PHE A 86 -0.34 2.37 13.31
N SER A 87 -0.92 1.52 14.12
CA SER A 87 -0.66 0.09 14.08
C SER A 87 -1.83 -0.69 14.67
N GLY A 88 -1.91 -1.95 14.37
CA GLY A 88 -2.89 -2.84 14.95
C GLY A 88 -3.10 -4.09 14.14
N ASN A 89 -4.04 -4.92 14.60
CA ASN A 89 -4.45 -6.13 13.90
C ASN A 89 -5.60 -5.78 12.95
N ALA A 90 -5.39 -5.99 11.67
CA ALA A 90 -6.38 -5.71 10.64
C ALA A 90 -7.09 -6.97 10.20
N GLN A 91 -8.38 -6.85 9.89
CA GLN A 91 -9.13 -7.86 9.15
C GLN A 91 -9.12 -7.47 7.69
N VAL A 92 -8.65 -8.38 6.84
CA VAL A 92 -8.41 -8.09 5.43
C VAL A 92 -9.36 -8.89 4.56
N THR A 93 -10.03 -8.20 3.64
CA THR A 93 -10.82 -8.80 2.57
C THR A 93 -10.16 -8.53 1.24
N VAL A 94 -10.41 -9.41 0.27
CA VAL A 94 -9.79 -9.34 -1.06
C VAL A 94 -10.88 -9.28 -2.11
N ASP A 95 -10.78 -8.30 -3.01
CA ASP A 95 -11.57 -8.25 -4.24
C ASP A 95 -10.61 -8.53 -5.39
N GLY A 96 -10.94 -9.50 -6.23
CA GLY A 96 -10.04 -9.99 -7.27
C GLY A 96 -9.11 -11.07 -6.75
N LEU A 97 -7.92 -11.20 -7.35
CA LEU A 97 -6.97 -12.26 -7.05
C LEU A 97 -5.59 -11.68 -6.74
N ILE A 98 -5.11 -11.93 -5.52
CA ILE A 98 -3.76 -11.61 -5.11
C ILE A 98 -3.15 -12.88 -4.53
N ALA A 99 -2.20 -13.48 -5.25
CA ALA A 99 -1.76 -14.85 -5.03
C ALA A 99 -1.22 -15.13 -3.62
N ASP A 100 -0.53 -14.17 -3.00
CA ASP A 100 0.13 -14.37 -1.71
C ASP A 100 -0.47 -13.51 -0.59
N ARG A 101 -1.68 -12.98 -0.80
CA ARG A 101 -2.41 -12.18 0.20
C ARG A 101 -3.82 -12.70 0.34
N PRO A 102 -4.02 -13.82 1.05
CA PRO A 102 -5.37 -14.32 1.29
C PRO A 102 -6.13 -13.41 2.25
N ALA A 103 -7.45 -13.47 2.21
CA ALA A 103 -8.29 -12.83 3.22
C ALA A 103 -7.94 -13.36 4.61
N GLY A 104 -8.05 -12.54 5.64
CA GLY A 104 -7.78 -12.95 7.02
C GLY A 104 -7.15 -11.84 7.85
N ALA A 105 -6.44 -12.24 8.89
CA ALA A 105 -5.83 -11.31 9.83
C ALA A 105 -4.39 -10.95 9.43
N CYS A 106 -4.03 -9.71 9.66
CA CYS A 106 -2.71 -9.19 9.37
C CYS A 106 -2.37 -8.11 10.40
N ASP A 107 -1.16 -8.16 10.95
CA ASP A 107 -0.68 -7.06 11.79
C ASP A 107 -0.07 -5.99 10.89
N VAL A 108 -0.42 -4.73 11.13
CA VAL A 108 -0.02 -3.60 10.28
C VAL A 108 0.64 -2.51 11.12
N TRP A 109 1.74 -1.96 10.62
CA TRP A 109 2.40 -0.77 11.18
C TRP A 109 2.61 0.24 10.06
N ARG A 110 2.08 1.44 10.22
CA ARG A 110 2.26 2.53 9.27
C ARG A 110 3.16 3.59 9.86
N TYR A 111 4.14 4.05 9.07
CA TYR A 111 5.09 5.10 9.42
C TYR A 111 5.07 6.21 8.40
N ARG A 112 5.47 7.39 8.81
CA ARG A 112 5.60 8.55 7.92
C ARG A 112 6.92 9.27 8.18
N ALA A 113 7.52 9.81 7.09
CA ALA A 113 8.68 10.71 7.16
C ALA A 113 8.38 11.99 6.41
N ALA A 114 9.22 13.02 6.62
CA ALA A 114 9.12 14.28 5.89
C ALA A 114 9.26 14.06 4.39
N GLY A 115 8.60 14.90 3.58
CA GLY A 115 8.60 14.78 2.13
C GLY A 115 7.52 13.81 1.61
N ASP A 116 6.46 13.62 2.38
CA ASP A 116 5.33 12.75 2.02
C ASP A 116 5.73 11.30 1.77
N LEU A 117 6.70 10.81 2.56
CA LEU A 117 7.18 9.44 2.48
C LEU A 117 6.46 8.57 3.51
N TYR A 118 6.22 7.30 3.13
CA TYR A 118 5.51 6.34 3.96
C TYR A 118 6.20 4.98 3.94
N LEU A 119 6.11 4.28 5.07
CA LEU A 119 6.41 2.84 5.16
C LEU A 119 5.18 2.14 5.69
N GLN A 120 4.90 0.97 5.19
CA GLN A 120 3.92 0.06 5.78
C GLN A 120 4.56 -1.31 5.95
N ILE A 121 4.58 -1.78 7.18
CA ILE A 121 5.08 -3.12 7.51
C ILE A 121 3.85 -3.97 7.84
N GLU A 122 3.78 -5.17 7.26
CA GLU A 122 2.68 -6.10 7.45
C GLU A 122 3.23 -7.46 7.84
N ARG A 123 2.68 -8.02 8.90
CA ARG A 123 2.97 -9.40 9.29
C ARG A 123 1.76 -10.27 9.00
N TRP A 124 1.93 -11.12 8.00
CA TRP A 124 0.96 -12.14 7.61
C TRP A 124 1.36 -13.48 8.24
N PRO A 125 0.46 -14.48 8.31
CA PRO A 125 0.83 -15.78 8.89
C PRO A 125 2.04 -16.44 8.23
N HIS A 126 2.26 -16.18 6.96
CA HIS A 126 3.31 -16.84 6.18
C HIS A 126 4.52 -15.96 5.88
N LYS A 127 4.43 -14.63 6.08
CA LYS A 127 5.56 -13.73 5.78
C LYS A 127 5.35 -12.31 6.32
N THR A 128 6.45 -11.58 6.39
CA THR A 128 6.47 -10.14 6.66
C THR A 128 6.73 -9.39 5.36
N VAL A 129 6.01 -8.31 5.14
CA VAL A 129 6.10 -7.48 3.93
C VAL A 129 6.45 -6.06 4.35
N THR A 130 7.35 -5.43 3.62
CA THR A 130 7.68 -4.01 3.79
C THR A 130 7.38 -3.26 2.51
N LEU A 131 6.52 -2.26 2.61
CA LEU A 131 6.16 -1.38 1.51
C LEU A 131 6.72 0.01 1.79
N ALA A 132 7.38 0.59 0.80
CA ALA A 132 7.84 1.98 0.85
C ALA A 132 7.15 2.77 -0.24
N GLY A 133 6.67 3.97 0.09
CA GLY A 133 5.91 4.75 -0.86
C GLY A 133 6.00 6.25 -0.62
N GLU A 134 5.36 6.97 -1.52
CA GLU A 134 5.22 8.40 -1.42
C GLU A 134 3.80 8.83 -1.76
N SER A 135 3.36 9.90 -1.12
CA SER A 135 2.09 10.53 -1.45
C SER A 135 2.29 11.44 -2.65
N VAL A 136 1.44 11.27 -3.65
CA VAL A 136 1.44 12.11 -4.86
C VAL A 136 0.02 12.62 -5.11
N HIS A 137 -0.09 13.69 -5.91
CA HIS A 137 -1.39 14.17 -6.33
C HIS A 137 -2.05 13.12 -7.23
N LYS A 138 -3.36 12.92 -7.07
CA LYS A 138 -4.09 11.90 -7.85
C LYS A 138 -3.97 12.11 -9.36
N ASP A 139 -3.75 13.34 -9.81
CA ASP A 139 -3.60 13.66 -11.23
C ASP A 139 -2.29 13.11 -11.82
N MET A 140 -1.36 12.64 -10.98
CA MET A 140 -0.17 11.94 -11.44
C MET A 140 -0.49 10.53 -11.96
N LEU A 141 -1.69 10.04 -11.68
CA LEU A 141 -2.18 8.74 -12.16
C LEU A 141 -3.36 8.98 -13.09
N GLU A 142 -3.40 8.26 -14.19
CA GLU A 142 -4.58 8.18 -15.05
C GLU A 142 -5.22 6.81 -14.85
N ILE A 143 -6.51 6.80 -14.57
CA ILE A 143 -7.24 5.56 -14.32
C ILE A 143 -8.19 5.31 -15.50
N LEU A 144 -7.99 4.16 -16.15
CA LEU A 144 -8.89 3.66 -17.19
C LEU A 144 -9.71 2.55 -16.56
N PRO A 145 -11.03 2.77 -16.38
CA PRO A 145 -11.87 1.76 -15.76
C PRO A 145 -11.92 0.47 -16.57
N ALA A 146 -12.15 -0.65 -15.90
CA ALA A 146 -12.40 -1.92 -16.55
C ALA A 146 -13.65 -1.83 -17.45
N PRO A 147 -13.64 -2.50 -18.61
CA PRO A 147 -14.81 -2.49 -19.49
C PRO A 147 -16.01 -3.21 -18.88
#